data_6e9d71e889ea3bb9af916ff4415de896
#
_entry.id   6e9d71e889ea3bb9af916ff4415de896
#
_cell.length_a   1.000
_cell.length_b   1.000
_cell.length_c   1.000
_cell.angle_alpha   90.00
_cell.angle_beta   90.00
_cell.angle_gamma   90.00
#
_symmetry.space_group_name_H-M   'P 1'
#
loop_
_entity.id
_entity.type
_entity.pdbx_description
1 polymer ?
#
loop_
_entity_poly.entity_id
_entity_poly.type
_entity_poly.pdbx_seq_one_letter_code
_entity_poly.pdbx_strand_id
1 'polypeptide(L)'
;MKKAVRSRFVFALLFACCVTLFLSLSLAAQNPLSAQAAQPTISIDQIHAGMRGVAYTVFEGVKPESMDVEVLGVLRNVNGPKGDIILVRLHGTKVEYTGVVAGMSGSPVYLDGKLAGALAFRIGEFSKEPIAGVTPIASMLEINALDRSPAEEAAAARPSVSNATGKTAAPGDAVTLGNSTPDYANYLKPIETPLVFNGFSEDAVRRFAPEFASAGIVPVMGAGAVSNDKQPEPLEPGSAVSAILVRGDMDIAATCTVTYIDPQRLLACGHPLLQFGAVDLPMNKAQVLATLASPMNAFKIVNTTEEAGVFVQDRHTGIMGVFNKQPEMIPVTLTINGGAQRKEFHYEVLNNPRLSPVAIMATVFNALHGVNEYGEEITYSLSGTINVKGFPEVALKNMFAPSENGQPAAMQAALTLGDRFGRIYDNAYNTPAVQSVKLDFDLVRERRWARLESARTDVTEARPGDQVMVETVLAPYRGERVVQSIAVRIPTSASKGTLRILVSDGETLDRVGRMNPAFGRKLDLASTIALLNKEHTNNRVYVSLLEADPEARVADKVMPTLPISVMNVMEGMRGNQEMIVSGESSVDETATAPLDYVVSGAQLLTITVK
;
A
#
# COMPACT_ATOMS: atom_id res chain seq x y z
N MET A 1 -51.73 -4.96 -68.39
CA MET A 1 -51.00 -3.90 -67.70
C MET A 1 -51.75 -3.23 -66.55
N LYS A 2 -53.09 -3.30 -66.38
CA LYS A 2 -53.78 -2.62 -65.26
C LYS A 2 -53.78 -3.39 -63.90
N LYS A 3 -53.45 -4.66 -63.83
CA LYS A 3 -53.43 -5.43 -62.57
C LYS A 3 -52.05 -5.30 -61.78
N ALA A 4 -50.94 -5.01 -62.47
CA ALA A 4 -49.64 -4.90 -61.85
C ALA A 4 -49.42 -3.55 -61.11
N VAL A 5 -50.14 -2.49 -61.52
CA VAL A 5 -50.00 -1.15 -60.90
C VAL A 5 -50.78 -1.09 -59.57
N ARG A 6 -51.93 -1.79 -59.44
CA ARG A 6 -52.70 -1.82 -58.16
C ARG A 6 -51.94 -2.57 -57.02
N SER A 7 -51.20 -3.62 -57.36
CA SER A 7 -50.46 -4.38 -56.36
C SER A 7 -49.27 -3.58 -55.77
N ARG A 8 -48.61 -2.76 -56.58
CA ARG A 8 -47.50 -1.91 -56.12
C ARG A 8 -47.94 -0.76 -55.19
N PHE A 9 -49.16 -0.21 -55.44
CA PHE A 9 -49.69 0.87 -54.60
C PHE A 9 -50.13 0.35 -53.21
N VAL A 10 -50.75 -0.84 -53.15
CA VAL A 10 -51.13 -1.45 -51.86
C VAL A 10 -49.95 -1.87 -51.03
N PHE A 11 -48.87 -2.38 -51.65
CA PHE A 11 -47.61 -2.69 -50.93
C PHE A 11 -46.90 -1.43 -50.42
N ALA A 12 -46.91 -0.34 -51.19
CA ALA A 12 -46.31 0.94 -50.77
C ALA A 12 -47.08 1.59 -49.61
N LEU A 13 -48.42 1.48 -49.60
CA LEU A 13 -49.26 1.99 -48.50
C LEU A 13 -49.10 1.15 -47.21
N LEU A 14 -49.00 -0.17 -47.31
CA LEU A 14 -48.76 -1.06 -46.18
C LEU A 14 -47.37 -0.86 -45.58
N PHE A 15 -46.35 -0.63 -46.44
CA PHE A 15 -44.98 -0.34 -45.96
C PHE A 15 -44.89 1.04 -45.29
N ALA A 16 -45.57 2.05 -45.80
CA ALA A 16 -45.64 3.38 -45.17
C ALA A 16 -46.36 3.34 -43.81
N CYS A 17 -47.47 2.56 -43.68
CA CYS A 17 -48.16 2.36 -42.40
C CYS A 17 -47.32 1.60 -41.37
N CYS A 18 -46.53 0.57 -41.76
CA CYS A 18 -45.62 -0.13 -40.87
C CYS A 18 -44.45 0.74 -40.39
N VAL A 19 -43.87 1.58 -41.27
CA VAL A 19 -42.81 2.50 -40.89
C VAL A 19 -43.29 3.59 -39.93
N THR A 20 -44.49 4.13 -40.12
CA THR A 20 -45.09 5.10 -39.18
C THR A 20 -45.47 4.46 -37.84
N LEU A 21 -45.90 3.19 -37.82
CA LEU A 21 -46.15 2.46 -36.59
C LEU A 21 -44.88 2.13 -35.82
N PHE A 22 -43.78 1.78 -36.51
CA PHE A 22 -42.47 1.58 -35.87
C PHE A 22 -41.85 2.88 -35.36
N LEU A 23 -42.00 4.01 -36.05
CA LEU A 23 -41.54 5.31 -35.57
C LEU A 23 -42.31 5.79 -34.34
N SER A 24 -43.61 5.50 -34.25
CA SER A 24 -44.42 5.88 -33.09
C SER A 24 -44.19 4.98 -31.87
N LEU A 25 -43.80 3.70 -32.05
CA LEU A 25 -43.37 2.85 -30.94
C LEU A 25 -41.95 3.21 -30.40
N SER A 26 -41.10 3.77 -31.25
CA SER A 26 -39.75 4.19 -30.80
C SER A 26 -39.73 5.49 -29.98
N LEU A 27 -40.79 6.31 -30.05
CA LEU A 27 -40.94 7.52 -29.22
C LEU A 27 -41.58 7.26 -27.85
N ALA A 28 -42.19 6.09 -27.63
CA ALA A 28 -42.83 5.75 -26.36
C ALA A 28 -41.90 5.03 -25.34
N ALA A 29 -40.62 4.76 -25.71
CA ALA A 29 -39.66 4.07 -24.87
C ALA A 29 -38.56 5.01 -24.31
N GLN A 30 -38.74 6.31 -24.37
CA GLN A 30 -37.99 7.20 -23.50
C GLN A 30 -38.75 7.31 -22.18
N ASN A 31 -38.56 6.31 -21.30
CA ASN A 31 -38.75 6.55 -19.88
C ASN A 31 -37.93 7.81 -19.53
N PRO A 32 -38.56 8.91 -19.07
CA PRO A 32 -37.78 9.93 -18.40
C PRO A 32 -37.11 9.19 -17.24
N LEU A 33 -35.78 9.08 -17.25
CA LEU A 33 -35.04 8.92 -16.00
C LEU A 33 -35.65 9.96 -15.06
N SER A 34 -36.48 9.52 -14.14
CA SER A 34 -36.99 10.38 -13.07
C SER A 34 -35.75 11.00 -12.48
N ALA A 35 -35.55 12.30 -12.70
CA ALA A 35 -34.56 13.06 -12.03
C ALA A 35 -34.84 12.85 -10.54
N GLN A 36 -34.12 11.95 -9.91
CA GLN A 36 -34.25 11.67 -8.50
C GLN A 36 -33.93 13.00 -7.83
N ALA A 37 -34.97 13.62 -7.26
CA ALA A 37 -34.85 14.94 -6.65
C ALA A 37 -33.70 14.87 -5.66
N ALA A 38 -32.78 15.84 -5.76
CA ALA A 38 -31.62 15.89 -4.88
C ALA A 38 -32.12 15.78 -3.42
N GLN A 39 -31.56 14.86 -2.66
CA GLN A 39 -31.96 14.60 -1.28
C GLN A 39 -31.87 15.90 -0.48
N PRO A 40 -32.92 16.34 0.23
CA PRO A 40 -32.89 17.60 0.97
C PRO A 40 -31.85 17.53 2.09
N THR A 41 -31.04 18.59 2.21
CA THR A 41 -30.01 18.72 3.24
C THR A 41 -30.35 19.83 4.22
N ILE A 42 -29.79 19.77 5.44
CA ILE A 42 -29.91 20.82 6.46
C ILE A 42 -28.57 21.54 6.64
N SER A 43 -28.59 22.87 6.72
CA SER A 43 -27.40 23.66 7.01
C SER A 43 -27.01 23.52 8.48
N ILE A 44 -25.70 23.53 8.76
CA ILE A 44 -25.16 23.43 10.13
C ILE A 44 -25.65 24.58 11.04
N ASP A 45 -25.94 25.73 10.47
CA ASP A 45 -26.46 26.90 11.23
C ASP A 45 -27.91 26.74 11.69
N GLN A 46 -28.63 25.77 11.11
CA GLN A 46 -30.00 25.41 11.52
C GLN A 46 -30.02 24.35 12.61
N ILE A 47 -28.84 23.74 12.92
CA ILE A 47 -28.72 22.65 13.87
C ILE A 47 -28.43 23.17 15.26
N HIS A 48 -29.24 22.78 16.25
CA HIS A 48 -29.09 23.15 17.64
C HIS A 48 -29.34 21.98 18.59
N ALA A 49 -28.86 22.13 19.84
CA ALA A 49 -29.06 21.12 20.87
C ALA A 49 -30.56 20.82 21.09
N GLY A 50 -30.88 19.57 21.38
CA GLY A 50 -32.23 19.09 21.62
C GLY A 50 -33.01 18.72 20.35
N MET A 51 -32.49 19.00 19.14
CA MET A 51 -33.10 18.45 17.90
C MET A 51 -33.06 16.93 17.92
N ARG A 52 -34.12 16.32 17.42
CA ARG A 52 -34.24 14.86 17.28
C ARG A 52 -34.26 14.44 15.82
N GLY A 53 -33.78 13.24 15.56
CA GLY A 53 -33.70 12.70 14.22
C GLY A 53 -33.47 11.20 14.22
N VAL A 54 -32.99 10.70 13.09
CA VAL A 54 -32.76 9.27 12.87
C VAL A 54 -31.45 9.08 12.10
N ALA A 55 -30.71 8.03 12.43
CA ALA A 55 -29.57 7.56 11.66
C ALA A 55 -29.82 6.14 11.18
N TYR A 56 -29.17 5.75 10.09
CA TYR A 56 -29.32 4.41 9.51
C TYR A 56 -27.98 3.69 9.40
N THR A 57 -27.95 2.40 9.75
CA THR A 57 -26.81 1.51 9.56
C THR A 57 -27.26 0.08 9.45
N VAL A 58 -26.46 -0.79 8.85
CA VAL A 58 -26.70 -2.23 8.87
C VAL A 58 -26.05 -2.83 10.13
N PHE A 59 -26.84 -3.45 11.00
CA PHE A 59 -26.34 -4.23 12.14
C PHE A 59 -26.13 -5.70 11.78
N GLU A 60 -27.00 -6.24 10.90
CA GLU A 60 -26.94 -7.63 10.41
C GLU A 60 -27.63 -7.70 9.04
N GLY A 61 -27.11 -8.55 8.15
CA GLY A 61 -27.61 -8.69 6.78
C GLY A 61 -27.16 -7.55 5.86
N VAL A 62 -28.09 -7.03 5.06
CA VAL A 62 -27.82 -6.00 4.04
C VAL A 62 -28.71 -4.76 4.17
N LYS A 63 -29.81 -4.86 4.97
CA LYS A 63 -30.80 -3.78 5.10
C LYS A 63 -30.43 -2.81 6.20
N PRO A 64 -30.41 -1.48 5.92
CA PRO A 64 -30.24 -0.48 6.95
C PRO A 64 -31.37 -0.50 7.98
N GLU A 65 -30.97 -0.38 9.24
CA GLU A 65 -31.86 -0.26 10.39
C GLU A 65 -31.71 1.12 11.02
N SER A 66 -32.82 1.66 11.57
CA SER A 66 -32.82 2.99 12.17
C SER A 66 -32.34 2.99 13.62
N MET A 67 -31.69 4.10 13.98
CA MET A 67 -31.35 4.48 15.35
C MET A 67 -31.87 5.88 15.59
N ASP A 68 -32.45 6.17 16.78
CA ASP A 68 -32.86 7.52 17.13
C ASP A 68 -31.64 8.38 17.46
N VAL A 69 -31.70 9.64 17.11
CA VAL A 69 -30.62 10.63 17.29
C VAL A 69 -31.12 11.82 18.09
N GLU A 70 -30.36 12.22 19.09
CA GLU A 70 -30.51 13.49 19.80
C GLU A 70 -29.26 14.35 19.59
N VAL A 71 -29.43 15.57 19.10
CA VAL A 71 -28.33 16.53 18.94
C VAL A 71 -27.96 17.11 20.31
N LEU A 72 -26.71 16.96 20.70
CA LEU A 72 -26.14 17.55 21.92
C LEU A 72 -25.59 18.97 21.68
N GLY A 73 -25.16 19.24 20.44
CA GLY A 73 -24.65 20.56 20.05
C GLY A 73 -23.78 20.51 18.80
N VAL A 74 -23.24 21.64 18.42
CA VAL A 74 -22.29 21.81 17.33
C VAL A 74 -20.94 22.26 17.86
N LEU A 75 -19.90 21.47 17.61
CA LEU A 75 -18.52 21.82 17.95
C LEU A 75 -17.90 22.52 16.74
N ARG A 76 -17.59 23.81 16.92
CA ARG A 76 -17.07 24.64 15.83
C ARG A 76 -15.55 24.51 15.69
N ASN A 77 -15.06 24.33 14.46
CA ASN A 77 -13.63 24.30 14.09
C ASN A 77 -12.79 23.26 14.85
N VAL A 78 -13.39 22.18 15.38
CA VAL A 78 -12.63 21.15 16.12
C VAL A 78 -11.81 20.26 15.22
N ASN A 79 -12.16 20.16 13.93
CA ASN A 79 -11.47 19.37 12.92
C ASN A 79 -10.78 20.26 11.87
N GLY A 80 -10.10 21.32 12.35
CA GLY A 80 -9.47 22.33 11.51
C GLY A 80 -10.37 23.52 11.19
N PRO A 81 -9.87 24.51 10.42
CA PRO A 81 -10.67 25.68 10.01
C PRO A 81 -11.89 25.24 9.20
N LYS A 82 -13.09 25.69 9.60
CA LYS A 82 -14.40 25.26 9.06
C LYS A 82 -14.69 23.75 9.25
N GLY A 83 -13.89 23.03 10.01
CA GLY A 83 -14.10 21.64 10.37
C GLY A 83 -15.05 21.52 11.56
N ASP A 84 -16.33 21.81 11.35
CA ASP A 84 -17.37 21.70 12.37
C ASP A 84 -17.83 20.24 12.51
N ILE A 85 -18.20 19.84 13.71
CA ILE A 85 -18.74 18.52 14.02
C ILE A 85 -20.05 18.67 14.77
N ILE A 86 -21.08 17.94 14.34
CA ILE A 86 -22.35 17.86 15.07
C ILE A 86 -22.22 16.74 16.10
N LEU A 87 -22.34 17.06 17.38
CA LEU A 87 -22.29 16.08 18.45
C LEU A 87 -23.68 15.53 18.70
N VAL A 88 -23.80 14.20 18.67
CA VAL A 88 -25.09 13.51 18.83
C VAL A 88 -25.00 12.37 19.84
N ARG A 89 -26.13 12.04 20.48
CA ARG A 89 -26.34 10.83 21.24
C ARG A 89 -27.26 9.93 20.44
N LEU A 90 -26.89 8.65 20.31
CA LEU A 90 -27.68 7.64 19.64
C LEU A 90 -28.55 6.89 20.66
N HIS A 91 -29.74 6.49 20.25
CA HIS A 91 -30.67 5.73 21.09
C HIS A 91 -31.20 4.52 20.32
N GLY A 92 -31.52 3.46 21.05
CA GLY A 92 -32.05 2.20 20.53
C GLY A 92 -31.33 1.00 21.07
N THR A 93 -32.05 -0.08 21.28
CA THR A 93 -31.57 -1.30 21.99
C THR A 93 -30.24 -1.82 21.46
N LYS A 94 -30.06 -1.84 20.13
CA LYS A 94 -28.82 -2.36 19.51
C LYS A 94 -27.64 -1.43 19.78
N VAL A 95 -27.76 -0.13 19.45
CA VAL A 95 -26.66 0.82 19.59
C VAL A 95 -26.32 1.14 21.06
N GLU A 96 -27.30 1.13 21.96
CA GLU A 96 -27.04 1.25 23.40
C GLU A 96 -26.29 0.04 23.96
N TYR A 97 -26.51 -1.15 23.40
CA TYR A 97 -25.78 -2.36 23.78
C TYR A 97 -24.38 -2.42 23.17
N THR A 98 -24.24 -2.10 21.86
CA THR A 98 -22.96 -2.24 21.14
C THR A 98 -22.05 -1.01 21.31
N GLY A 99 -22.61 0.16 21.58
CA GLY A 99 -21.93 1.44 21.41
C GLY A 99 -21.79 1.84 19.94
N VAL A 100 -20.98 2.85 19.69
CA VAL A 100 -20.56 3.27 18.34
C VAL A 100 -19.43 2.33 17.90
N VAL A 101 -19.69 1.48 16.92
CA VAL A 101 -18.77 0.41 16.52
C VAL A 101 -18.03 0.75 15.21
N ALA A 102 -16.85 0.15 15.03
CA ALA A 102 -16.10 0.22 13.77
C ALA A 102 -16.94 -0.34 12.61
N GLY A 103 -16.99 0.42 11.49
CA GLY A 103 -17.87 0.14 10.36
C GLY A 103 -19.22 0.88 10.38
N MET A 104 -19.58 1.60 11.47
CA MET A 104 -20.69 2.56 11.47
C MET A 104 -20.33 3.90 10.82
N SER A 105 -19.06 4.18 10.61
CA SER A 105 -18.60 5.39 9.93
C SER A 105 -19.29 5.54 8.58
N GLY A 106 -19.86 6.72 8.30
CA GLY A 106 -20.68 6.98 7.12
C GLY A 106 -22.19 6.84 7.33
N SER A 107 -22.66 6.31 8.45
CA SER A 107 -24.10 6.19 8.72
C SER A 107 -24.79 7.54 8.58
N PRO A 108 -25.77 7.70 7.65
CA PRO A 108 -26.46 8.96 7.40
C PRO A 108 -27.31 9.37 8.60
N VAL A 109 -27.23 10.65 8.95
CA VAL A 109 -28.01 11.26 10.01
C VAL A 109 -29.01 12.24 9.42
N TYR A 110 -30.29 12.07 9.72
CA TYR A 110 -31.37 12.92 9.27
C TYR A 110 -31.96 13.69 10.46
N LEU A 111 -32.12 15.00 10.30
CA LEU A 111 -32.80 15.89 11.23
C LEU A 111 -33.95 16.56 10.49
N ASP A 112 -35.14 16.53 11.05
CA ASP A 112 -36.37 17.06 10.41
C ASP A 112 -36.57 16.53 8.96
N GLY A 113 -36.21 15.25 8.71
CA GLY A 113 -36.31 14.60 7.39
C GLY A 113 -35.26 15.06 6.38
N LYS A 114 -34.30 15.92 6.75
CA LYS A 114 -33.21 16.39 5.89
C LYS A 114 -31.90 15.76 6.30
N LEU A 115 -31.05 15.42 5.34
CA LEU A 115 -29.74 14.86 5.60
C LEU A 115 -28.82 15.92 6.26
N ALA A 116 -28.37 15.63 7.47
CA ALA A 116 -27.45 16.48 8.23
C ALA A 116 -25.98 16.13 8.00
N GLY A 117 -25.66 14.85 7.83
CA GLY A 117 -24.30 14.38 7.64
C GLY A 117 -24.12 12.90 7.89
N ALA A 118 -22.89 12.51 8.21
CA ALA A 118 -22.47 11.13 8.44
C ALA A 118 -21.87 10.95 9.85
N LEU A 119 -22.22 9.88 10.53
CA LEU A 119 -21.46 9.44 11.72
C LEU A 119 -20.02 9.22 11.33
N ALA A 120 -19.08 9.88 11.96
CA ALA A 120 -17.67 9.85 11.59
C ALA A 120 -16.71 9.72 12.78
N PHE A 121 -17.12 10.17 13.97
CA PHE A 121 -16.27 10.21 15.16
C PHE A 121 -16.96 9.54 16.34
N ARG A 122 -16.15 8.90 17.19
CA ARG A 122 -16.57 8.39 18.51
C ARG A 122 -15.86 9.13 19.63
N ILE A 123 -16.45 9.14 20.81
CA ILE A 123 -15.84 9.71 22.01
C ILE A 123 -15.17 8.59 22.81
N GLY A 124 -13.82 8.68 22.89
CA GLY A 124 -13.03 7.78 23.72
C GLY A 124 -13.15 6.29 23.36
N GLU A 125 -12.43 5.47 24.08
CA GLU A 125 -12.46 4.00 23.91
C GLU A 125 -13.47 3.31 24.83
N PHE A 126 -13.85 3.96 25.94
CA PHE A 126 -14.67 3.40 27.01
C PHE A 126 -15.89 4.26 27.34
N SER A 127 -16.52 4.86 26.33
CA SER A 127 -17.75 5.62 26.59
C SER A 127 -18.90 4.67 26.97
N LYS A 128 -19.58 4.97 28.09
CA LYS A 128 -20.79 4.25 28.51
C LYS A 128 -22.01 4.62 27.66
N GLU A 129 -21.99 5.79 27.07
CA GLU A 129 -23.07 6.30 26.24
C GLU A 129 -22.65 6.32 24.77
N PRO A 130 -23.53 5.97 23.82
CA PRO A 130 -23.23 5.98 22.40
C PRO A 130 -23.28 7.43 21.84
N ILE A 131 -22.29 8.24 22.26
CA ILE A 131 -22.10 9.61 21.76
C ILE A 131 -21.17 9.57 20.55
N ALA A 132 -21.56 10.26 19.48
CA ALA A 132 -20.83 10.28 18.21
C ALA A 132 -20.71 11.71 17.66
N GLY A 133 -19.69 11.92 16.84
CA GLY A 133 -19.53 13.10 16.01
C GLY A 133 -19.99 12.83 14.58
N VAL A 134 -20.70 13.79 14.01
CA VAL A 134 -21.23 13.75 12.65
C VAL A 134 -20.50 14.76 11.79
N THR A 135 -19.91 14.31 10.69
CA THR A 135 -19.38 15.20 9.64
C THR A 135 -20.53 15.82 8.86
N PRO A 136 -20.64 17.16 8.78
CA PRO A 136 -21.73 17.81 8.06
C PRO A 136 -21.76 17.42 6.58
N ILE A 137 -22.96 17.19 6.04
CA ILE A 137 -23.13 16.79 4.65
C ILE A 137 -22.60 17.82 3.65
N ALA A 138 -22.67 19.11 3.99
CA ALA A 138 -22.14 20.18 3.16
C ALA A 138 -20.64 19.96 2.86
N SER A 139 -19.85 19.59 3.89
CA SER A 139 -18.42 19.32 3.75
C SER A 139 -18.13 18.06 2.91
N MET A 140 -18.98 17.04 3.00
CA MET A 140 -18.84 15.83 2.16
C MET A 140 -19.18 16.11 0.69
N LEU A 141 -20.18 16.95 0.43
CA LEU A 141 -20.58 17.33 -0.94
C LEU A 141 -19.54 18.18 -1.67
N GLU A 142 -18.60 18.80 -0.96
CA GLU A 142 -17.46 19.53 -1.54
C GLU A 142 -16.43 18.61 -2.20
N ILE A 143 -16.45 17.29 -1.94
CA ILE A 143 -15.54 16.33 -2.57
C ILE A 143 -15.77 16.32 -4.09
N ASN A 144 -14.72 16.68 -4.83
CA ASN A 144 -14.76 16.81 -6.28
C ASN A 144 -14.06 15.62 -6.96
N ALA A 145 -14.77 14.92 -7.86
CA ALA A 145 -14.25 13.79 -8.64
C ALA A 145 -13.04 14.13 -9.51
N LEU A 146 -12.92 15.38 -9.93
CA LEU A 146 -11.86 15.86 -10.81
C LEU A 146 -10.64 16.40 -10.06
N ASP A 147 -10.70 16.48 -8.73
CA ASP A 147 -9.59 16.97 -7.93
C ASP A 147 -8.42 15.97 -7.96
N ARG A 148 -7.30 16.40 -8.53
CA ARG A 148 -6.04 15.64 -8.61
C ARG A 148 -4.98 16.17 -7.64
N SER A 149 -5.31 17.14 -6.80
CA SER A 149 -4.39 17.62 -5.77
C SER A 149 -3.96 16.44 -4.89
N PRO A 150 -2.67 16.33 -4.54
CA PRO A 150 -2.26 15.38 -3.52
C PRO A 150 -3.06 15.64 -2.26
N ALA A 151 -3.34 14.60 -1.48
CA ALA A 151 -3.85 14.80 -0.14
C ALA A 151 -2.91 15.80 0.55
N GLU A 152 -3.46 16.86 1.16
CA GLU A 152 -2.66 17.62 2.10
C GLU A 152 -2.07 16.58 3.03
N GLU A 153 -0.74 16.47 3.06
CA GLU A 153 -0.10 15.81 4.17
C GLU A 153 -0.65 16.57 5.36
N ALA A 154 -1.62 15.96 6.05
CA ALA A 154 -1.90 16.38 7.38
C ALA A 154 -0.51 16.42 7.99
N ALA A 155 -0.05 17.62 8.33
CA ALA A 155 1.11 17.77 9.16
C ALA A 155 0.72 17.04 10.44
N ALA A 156 0.76 15.72 10.35
CA ALA A 156 0.79 14.85 11.48
C ALA A 156 2.01 15.36 12.19
N ALA A 157 1.76 16.16 13.21
CA ALA A 157 2.71 16.43 14.23
C ALA A 157 3.16 15.03 14.66
N ARG A 158 4.15 14.51 13.94
CA ARG A 158 4.98 13.45 14.49
C ARG A 158 5.48 14.08 15.77
N PRO A 159 5.14 13.54 16.94
CA PRO A 159 5.90 13.90 18.12
C PRO A 159 7.33 13.55 17.71
N SER A 160 8.11 14.57 17.39
CA SER A 160 9.55 14.43 17.31
C SER A 160 9.93 13.97 18.71
N VAL A 161 10.24 12.68 18.84
CA VAL A 161 10.99 12.20 19.97
C VAL A 161 12.40 12.78 19.77
N SER A 162 12.52 14.05 20.11
CA SER A 162 13.82 14.63 20.40
C SER A 162 14.29 13.88 21.63
N ASN A 163 15.36 13.12 21.49
CA ASN A 163 16.21 12.70 22.60
C ASN A 163 16.74 13.96 23.30
N ALA A 164 15.91 14.56 24.11
CA ALA A 164 16.33 15.56 25.07
C ALA A 164 16.91 14.82 26.26
N THR A 165 18.20 14.61 26.22
CA THR A 165 19.04 14.42 27.40
C THR A 165 18.67 15.47 28.45
N GLY A 166 18.40 14.97 29.64
CA GLY A 166 17.90 15.63 30.82
C GLY A 166 18.35 17.07 31.06
N LYS A 167 17.34 17.90 31.35
CA LYS A 167 17.40 18.94 32.38
C LYS A 167 16.06 18.98 33.07
N THR A 168 16.05 18.61 34.33
CA THR A 168 14.98 18.86 35.29
C THR A 168 14.67 20.36 35.33
N ALA A 169 13.48 20.74 34.88
CA ALA A 169 12.92 22.06 35.15
C ALA A 169 12.10 22.01 36.46
N ALA A 170 12.35 22.97 37.31
CA ALA A 170 11.69 23.15 38.59
C ALA A 170 10.19 23.45 38.42
N PRO A 171 9.34 23.14 39.43
CA PRO A 171 7.92 23.40 39.39
C PRO A 171 7.64 24.85 39.72
N GLY A 172 7.04 25.57 38.78
CA GLY A 172 6.55 26.93 39.02
C GLY A 172 6.43 27.70 37.73
N ASP A 173 5.27 27.64 37.12
CA ASP A 173 4.51 28.73 36.48
C ASP A 173 3.35 28.11 35.68
N ALA A 174 2.27 27.83 36.43
CA ALA A 174 0.98 27.54 35.83
C ALA A 174 0.39 28.86 35.27
N VAL A 175 0.42 29.01 33.97
CA VAL A 175 -0.41 30.00 33.29
C VAL A 175 -1.86 29.53 33.34
N THR A 176 -2.63 30.07 34.26
CA THR A 176 -4.09 29.92 34.36
C THR A 176 -4.73 30.68 33.19
N LEU A 177 -5.03 29.96 32.09
CA LEU A 177 -5.99 30.46 31.10
C LEU A 177 -7.39 30.10 31.58
N GLY A 178 -8.16 31.14 31.90
CA GLY A 178 -9.53 31.01 32.36
C GLY A 178 -10.49 30.47 31.29
N ASN A 179 -11.57 29.84 31.80
CA ASN A 179 -12.74 29.31 31.10
C ASN A 179 -12.46 28.17 30.09
N SER A 180 -12.18 27.02 30.66
CA SER A 180 -12.20 25.77 29.93
C SER A 180 -13.64 25.33 29.67
N THR A 181 -14.15 25.50 28.44
CA THR A 181 -15.04 24.51 27.86
C THR A 181 -14.34 23.14 28.00
N PRO A 182 -15.05 22.11 28.47
CA PRO A 182 -14.44 20.78 28.57
C PRO A 182 -13.82 20.41 27.21
N ASP A 183 -12.57 19.97 27.23
CA ASP A 183 -11.75 19.76 26.05
C ASP A 183 -12.17 18.45 25.35
N TYR A 184 -13.44 18.38 24.92
CA TYR A 184 -14.01 17.22 24.21
C TYR A 184 -13.34 16.97 22.85
N ALA A 185 -12.71 17.99 22.28
CA ALA A 185 -11.97 17.88 21.02
C ALA A 185 -10.83 16.84 21.08
N ASN A 186 -10.18 16.71 22.24
CA ASN A 186 -9.10 15.74 22.45
C ASN A 186 -9.61 14.30 22.61
N TYR A 187 -10.91 14.10 22.78
CA TYR A 187 -11.53 12.79 22.94
C TYR A 187 -12.25 12.28 21.69
N LEU A 188 -12.45 13.13 20.67
CA LEU A 188 -13.06 12.74 19.40
C LEU A 188 -12.02 12.04 18.54
N LYS A 189 -12.23 10.75 18.31
CA LYS A 189 -11.44 9.94 17.37
C LYS A 189 -12.30 9.54 16.18
N PRO A 190 -11.77 9.49 14.95
CA PRO A 190 -12.49 8.87 13.85
C PRO A 190 -12.97 7.47 14.26
N ILE A 191 -14.18 7.11 13.84
CA ILE A 191 -14.67 5.73 13.99
C ILE A 191 -13.77 4.86 13.13
N GLU A 192 -13.11 3.87 13.73
CA GLU A 192 -12.19 3.03 13.00
C GLU A 192 -12.91 2.30 11.86
N THR A 193 -12.19 2.15 10.75
CA THR A 193 -12.62 1.32 9.64
C THR A 193 -12.01 -0.07 9.83
N PRO A 194 -12.83 -1.13 10.00
CA PRO A 194 -12.29 -2.47 10.09
C PRO A 194 -11.66 -2.87 8.74
N LEU A 195 -10.41 -3.28 8.79
CA LEU A 195 -9.71 -3.87 7.65
C LEU A 195 -9.74 -5.39 7.82
N VAL A 196 -10.61 -6.03 7.07
CA VAL A 196 -10.87 -7.46 7.16
C VAL A 196 -9.90 -8.22 6.27
N PHE A 197 -9.23 -9.22 6.84
CA PHE A 197 -8.30 -10.11 6.16
C PHE A 197 -8.93 -11.50 6.04
N ASN A 198 -9.28 -11.92 4.83
CA ASN A 198 -9.76 -13.26 4.54
C ASN A 198 -8.69 -14.07 3.81
N GLY A 199 -8.52 -15.34 4.17
CA GLY A 199 -7.48 -16.21 3.61
C GLY A 199 -6.08 -15.93 4.18
N PHE A 200 -5.98 -15.18 5.27
CA PHE A 200 -4.71 -14.90 5.96
C PHE A 200 -4.59 -15.67 7.28
N SER A 201 -3.37 -16.05 7.61
CA SER A 201 -3.02 -16.58 8.92
C SER A 201 -2.99 -15.46 9.96
N GLU A 202 -3.27 -15.80 11.23
CA GLU A 202 -3.20 -14.83 12.33
C GLU A 202 -1.81 -14.20 12.45
N ASP A 203 -0.75 -14.98 12.22
CA ASP A 203 0.62 -14.49 12.27
C ASP A 203 0.88 -13.43 11.17
N ALA A 204 0.38 -13.64 9.96
CA ALA A 204 0.49 -12.67 8.88
C ALA A 204 -0.24 -11.36 9.23
N VAL A 205 -1.48 -11.44 9.71
CA VAL A 205 -2.23 -10.25 10.11
C VAL A 205 -1.51 -9.49 11.22
N ARG A 206 -1.06 -10.18 12.26
CA ARG A 206 -0.35 -9.56 13.40
C ARG A 206 0.95 -8.86 12.99
N ARG A 207 1.71 -9.43 12.05
CA ARG A 207 2.98 -8.86 11.59
C ARG A 207 2.81 -7.59 10.79
N PHE A 208 1.77 -7.51 9.96
CA PHE A 208 1.51 -6.34 9.12
C PHE A 208 0.50 -5.36 9.72
N ALA A 209 -0.14 -5.70 10.84
CA ALA A 209 -1.07 -4.82 11.55
C ALA A 209 -0.51 -3.42 11.84
N PRO A 210 0.75 -3.24 12.30
CA PRO A 210 1.30 -1.92 12.58
C PRO A 210 1.37 -1.00 11.35
N GLU A 211 1.62 -1.56 10.17
CA GLU A 211 1.71 -0.80 8.92
C GLU A 211 0.35 -0.21 8.54
N PHE A 212 -0.73 -0.97 8.73
CA PHE A 212 -2.10 -0.51 8.49
C PHE A 212 -2.62 0.38 9.62
N ALA A 213 -2.29 0.07 10.88
CA ALA A 213 -2.70 0.87 12.03
C ALA A 213 -2.12 2.29 11.98
N SER A 214 -0.93 2.48 11.42
CA SER A 214 -0.32 3.79 11.20
C SER A 214 -1.16 4.68 10.27
N ALA A 215 -2.00 4.07 9.41
CA ALA A 215 -2.95 4.73 8.53
C ALA A 215 -4.34 4.92 9.16
N GLY A 216 -4.54 4.58 10.45
CA GLY A 216 -5.83 4.69 11.15
C GLY A 216 -6.81 3.55 10.85
N ILE A 217 -6.33 2.43 10.29
CA ILE A 217 -7.13 1.25 9.95
C ILE A 217 -6.85 0.14 10.96
N VAL A 218 -7.91 -0.48 11.48
CA VAL A 218 -7.78 -1.58 12.45
C VAL A 218 -7.87 -2.92 11.72
N PRO A 219 -6.75 -3.67 11.61
CA PRO A 219 -6.78 -5.02 11.05
C PRO A 219 -7.59 -5.97 11.92
N VAL A 220 -8.48 -6.72 11.30
CA VAL A 220 -9.28 -7.76 11.95
C VAL A 220 -9.25 -9.03 11.10
N MET A 221 -9.23 -10.18 11.77
CA MET A 221 -9.38 -11.46 11.08
C MET A 221 -10.78 -11.59 10.50
N GLY A 222 -10.86 -11.91 9.21
CA GLY A 222 -12.13 -12.21 8.56
C GLY A 222 -12.65 -13.58 8.99
N ALA A 223 -13.96 -13.65 9.18
CA ALA A 223 -14.64 -14.92 9.43
C ALA A 223 -15.30 -15.50 8.18
N GLY A 224 -15.19 -14.80 7.04
CA GLY A 224 -15.84 -15.14 5.79
C GLY A 224 -14.89 -15.28 4.61
N ALA A 225 -15.34 -15.94 3.57
CA ALA A 225 -14.71 -15.92 2.26
C ALA A 225 -15.24 -14.71 1.46
N VAL A 226 -14.43 -14.23 0.51
CA VAL A 226 -14.96 -13.37 -0.54
C VAL A 226 -16.05 -14.16 -1.26
N SER A 227 -17.27 -13.70 -1.15
CA SER A 227 -18.36 -14.28 -1.89
C SER A 227 -18.57 -13.45 -3.16
N ASN A 228 -18.49 -14.10 -4.31
CA ASN A 228 -18.99 -13.52 -5.57
C ASN A 228 -20.52 -13.55 -5.63
N ASP A 229 -21.19 -13.75 -4.49
CA ASP A 229 -22.64 -13.80 -4.42
C ASP A 229 -23.22 -12.46 -4.87
N LYS A 230 -24.17 -12.52 -5.75
CA LYS A 230 -24.90 -11.33 -6.15
C LYS A 230 -25.79 -10.89 -5.00
N GLN A 231 -25.64 -9.65 -4.60
CA GLN A 231 -26.52 -8.99 -3.66
C GLN A 231 -27.59 -8.23 -4.46
N PRO A 232 -28.82 -8.76 -4.57
CA PRO A 232 -29.86 -8.15 -5.42
C PRO A 232 -30.28 -6.77 -4.93
N GLU A 233 -30.15 -6.50 -3.63
CA GLU A 233 -30.50 -5.22 -3.04
C GLU A 233 -29.56 -4.11 -3.56
N PRO A 234 -30.11 -2.98 -4.04
CA PRO A 234 -29.28 -1.83 -4.41
C PRO A 234 -28.60 -1.21 -3.18
N LEU A 235 -27.49 -0.51 -3.40
CA LEU A 235 -26.93 0.35 -2.37
C LEU A 235 -27.87 1.51 -2.10
N GLU A 236 -28.12 1.79 -0.82
CA GLU A 236 -28.90 2.92 -0.34
C GLU A 236 -28.19 3.60 0.84
N PRO A 237 -28.53 4.83 1.21
CA PRO A 237 -27.98 5.45 2.41
C PRO A 237 -28.19 4.57 3.65
N GLY A 238 -27.10 4.25 4.35
CA GLY A 238 -27.09 3.29 5.44
C GLY A 238 -26.56 1.89 5.09
N SER A 239 -26.47 1.52 3.80
CA SER A 239 -25.87 0.26 3.36
C SER A 239 -24.39 0.16 3.72
N ALA A 240 -23.90 -1.04 3.97
CA ALA A 240 -22.47 -1.31 4.10
C ALA A 240 -21.80 -1.32 2.71
N VAL A 241 -20.63 -0.73 2.60
CA VAL A 241 -19.80 -0.67 1.39
C VAL A 241 -18.34 -0.88 1.72
N SER A 242 -17.63 -1.63 0.88
CA SER A 242 -16.21 -1.97 1.09
C SER A 242 -15.31 -1.41 0.00
N ALA A 243 -14.17 -0.88 0.42
CA ALA A 243 -13.03 -0.57 -0.45
C ALA A 243 -12.08 -1.76 -0.44
N ILE A 244 -11.76 -2.29 -1.61
CA ILE A 244 -10.95 -3.50 -1.75
C ILE A 244 -9.48 -3.13 -1.97
N LEU A 245 -8.59 -3.73 -1.19
CA LEU A 245 -7.14 -3.58 -1.33
C LEU A 245 -6.52 -4.79 -2.02
N VAL A 246 -7.04 -5.98 -1.70
CA VAL A 246 -6.63 -7.25 -2.32
C VAL A 246 -7.90 -8.07 -2.54
N ARG A 247 -8.00 -8.79 -3.65
CA ARG A 247 -9.10 -9.72 -3.94
C ARG A 247 -8.62 -10.96 -4.66
N GLY A 248 -9.28 -12.10 -4.48
CA GLY A 248 -8.96 -13.39 -5.08
C GLY A 248 -8.81 -14.49 -4.04
N ASP A 249 -7.75 -15.30 -4.12
CA ASP A 249 -7.49 -16.35 -3.13
C ASP A 249 -7.18 -15.80 -1.73
N MET A 250 -6.84 -14.52 -1.65
CA MET A 250 -6.70 -13.72 -0.43
C MET A 250 -7.47 -12.42 -0.63
N ASP A 251 -8.07 -11.92 0.44
CA ASP A 251 -8.86 -10.68 0.40
C ASP A 251 -8.50 -9.76 1.56
N ILE A 252 -8.36 -8.46 1.24
CA ILE A 252 -8.19 -7.39 2.21
C ILE A 252 -9.18 -6.29 1.84
N ALA A 253 -10.14 -6.03 2.71
CA ALA A 253 -11.21 -5.07 2.45
C ALA A 253 -11.47 -4.17 3.66
N ALA A 254 -11.65 -2.88 3.40
CA ALA A 254 -12.01 -1.87 4.40
C ALA A 254 -13.48 -1.49 4.24
N THR A 255 -14.28 -1.62 5.30
CA THR A 255 -15.75 -1.46 5.22
C THR A 255 -16.23 -0.28 6.04
N CYS A 256 -17.08 0.54 5.43
CA CYS A 256 -17.83 1.61 6.08
C CYS A 256 -19.30 1.65 5.61
N THR A 257 -20.00 2.72 5.90
CA THR A 257 -21.42 2.90 5.59
C THR A 257 -21.62 4.01 4.54
N VAL A 258 -22.57 3.80 3.65
CA VAL A 258 -22.98 4.78 2.64
C VAL A 258 -23.77 5.91 3.28
N THR A 259 -23.36 7.15 2.98
CA THR A 259 -24.03 8.37 3.50
C THR A 259 -25.04 8.95 2.52
N TYR A 260 -24.62 9.08 1.26
CA TYR A 260 -25.37 9.77 0.22
C TYR A 260 -25.18 9.07 -1.13
N ILE A 261 -26.22 9.01 -1.93
CA ILE A 261 -26.17 8.48 -3.30
C ILE A 261 -26.94 9.44 -4.21
N ASP A 262 -26.34 9.76 -5.35
CA ASP A 262 -27.00 10.34 -6.50
C ASP A 262 -26.72 9.49 -7.76
N PRO A 263 -27.31 9.75 -8.93
CA PRO A 263 -27.12 8.92 -10.11
C PRO A 263 -25.68 8.82 -10.62
N GLN A 264 -24.79 9.71 -10.17
CA GLN A 264 -23.41 9.79 -10.65
C GLN A 264 -22.40 9.29 -9.61
N ARG A 265 -22.70 9.46 -8.31
CA ARG A 265 -21.72 9.23 -7.23
C ARG A 265 -22.36 8.71 -5.94
N LEU A 266 -21.48 8.18 -5.12
CA LEU A 266 -21.74 7.74 -3.75
C LEU A 266 -20.77 8.43 -2.81
N LEU A 267 -21.22 8.90 -1.64
CA LEU A 267 -20.38 9.37 -0.54
C LEU A 267 -20.51 8.43 0.65
N ALA A 268 -19.40 8.10 1.29
CA ALA A 268 -19.36 7.15 2.39
C ALA A 268 -18.30 7.53 3.45
N CYS A 269 -18.25 6.80 4.55
CA CYS A 269 -17.34 6.84 5.70
C CYS A 269 -17.43 8.12 6.56
N GLY A 270 -17.64 9.31 6.01
CA GLY A 270 -17.69 10.57 6.76
C GLY A 270 -16.34 11.08 7.29
N HIS A 271 -15.28 10.31 7.09
CA HIS A 271 -13.87 10.60 7.39
C HIS A 271 -12.99 9.93 6.33
N PRO A 272 -11.70 10.29 6.22
CA PRO A 272 -10.82 9.61 5.27
C PRO A 272 -10.63 8.14 5.64
N LEU A 273 -10.45 7.29 4.62
CA LEU A 273 -10.00 5.92 4.81
C LEU A 273 -8.49 5.89 5.05
N LEU A 274 -7.74 6.56 4.18
CA LEU A 274 -6.27 6.60 4.16
C LEU A 274 -5.74 8.02 3.90
N GLN A 275 -6.62 8.95 3.58
CA GLN A 275 -6.31 10.34 3.22
C GLN A 275 -5.34 10.46 2.03
N PHE A 276 -5.53 9.66 1.00
CA PHE A 276 -4.63 9.65 -0.16
C PHE A 276 -5.02 10.62 -1.28
N GLY A 277 -6.15 11.31 -1.16
CA GLY A 277 -6.66 12.19 -2.21
C GLY A 277 -7.31 11.42 -3.35
N ALA A 278 -6.82 11.57 -4.57
CA ALA A 278 -7.31 10.78 -5.70
C ALA A 278 -6.86 9.31 -5.55
N VAL A 279 -7.80 8.38 -5.67
CA VAL A 279 -7.59 6.92 -5.54
C VAL A 279 -8.29 6.17 -6.67
N ASP A 280 -8.01 4.88 -6.80
CA ASP A 280 -8.69 3.97 -7.71
C ASP A 280 -8.91 2.63 -7.00
N LEU A 281 -9.87 2.59 -6.04
CA LEU A 281 -10.14 1.42 -5.22
C LEU A 281 -11.45 0.77 -5.63
N PRO A 282 -11.49 -0.55 -5.90
CA PRO A 282 -12.76 -1.24 -6.14
C PRO A 282 -13.75 -0.97 -5.03
N MET A 283 -14.98 -0.65 -5.41
CA MET A 283 -16.10 -0.40 -4.52
C MET A 283 -17.06 -1.58 -4.60
N ASN A 284 -17.10 -2.38 -3.54
CA ASN A 284 -17.96 -3.55 -3.46
C ASN A 284 -19.11 -3.32 -2.49
N LYS A 285 -20.27 -3.95 -2.77
CA LYS A 285 -21.31 -4.11 -1.77
C LYS A 285 -20.81 -5.00 -0.64
N ALA A 286 -21.47 -4.94 0.52
CA ALA A 286 -21.06 -5.71 1.68
C ALA A 286 -22.25 -6.19 2.50
N GLN A 287 -22.15 -7.40 3.01
CA GLN A 287 -23.10 -7.99 3.95
C GLN A 287 -22.49 -8.04 5.35
N VAL A 288 -23.17 -7.49 6.32
CA VAL A 288 -22.79 -7.59 7.74
C VAL A 288 -23.28 -8.93 8.27
N LEU A 289 -22.36 -9.81 8.65
CA LEU A 289 -22.69 -11.12 9.26
C LEU A 289 -23.14 -10.97 10.69
N ALA A 290 -22.44 -10.10 11.44
CA ALA A 290 -22.76 -9.78 12.82
C ALA A 290 -22.11 -8.45 13.23
N THR A 291 -22.66 -7.80 14.24
CA THR A 291 -22.03 -6.69 14.94
C THR A 291 -21.54 -7.16 16.30
N LEU A 292 -20.22 -7.19 16.48
CA LEU A 292 -19.59 -7.62 17.74
C LEU A 292 -19.63 -6.48 18.76
N ALA A 293 -20.32 -6.69 19.86
CA ALA A 293 -20.25 -5.79 21.00
C ALA A 293 -19.01 -6.10 21.84
N SER A 294 -18.15 -5.14 22.04
CA SER A 294 -16.93 -5.27 22.85
C SER A 294 -16.59 -3.93 23.49
N PRO A 295 -16.24 -3.91 24.79
CA PRO A 295 -15.82 -2.66 25.42
C PRO A 295 -14.46 -2.15 24.91
N MET A 296 -13.66 -3.02 24.30
CA MET A 296 -12.32 -2.65 23.80
C MET A 296 -12.27 -2.48 22.29
N ASN A 297 -12.97 -3.33 21.54
CA ASN A 297 -12.86 -3.34 20.08
C ASN A 297 -14.17 -3.86 19.47
N ALA A 298 -15.18 -2.99 19.43
CA ALA A 298 -16.47 -3.29 18.82
C ALA A 298 -16.43 -3.01 17.30
N PHE A 299 -16.81 -4.01 16.49
CA PHE A 299 -16.76 -3.87 15.03
C PHE A 299 -17.80 -4.75 14.32
N LYS A 300 -18.08 -4.43 13.06
CA LYS A 300 -18.91 -5.26 12.18
C LYS A 300 -18.07 -6.35 11.54
N ILE A 301 -18.51 -7.60 11.60
CA ILE A 301 -17.98 -8.73 10.84
C ILE A 301 -18.68 -8.71 9.49
N VAL A 302 -17.92 -8.62 8.40
CA VAL A 302 -18.46 -8.29 7.08
C VAL A 302 -17.91 -9.25 6.03
N ASN A 303 -18.77 -9.67 5.09
CA ASN A 303 -18.39 -10.26 3.82
C ASN A 303 -18.51 -9.22 2.71
N THR A 304 -17.52 -9.13 1.86
CA THR A 304 -17.63 -8.37 0.61
C THR A 304 -18.39 -9.19 -0.44
N THR A 305 -19.22 -8.53 -1.22
CA THR A 305 -20.00 -9.15 -2.30
C THR A 305 -19.66 -8.51 -3.66
N GLU A 306 -20.61 -8.35 -4.57
CA GLU A 306 -20.35 -7.89 -5.92
C GLU A 306 -19.79 -6.45 -6.01
N GLU A 307 -18.99 -6.21 -7.04
CA GLU A 307 -18.45 -4.89 -7.37
C GLU A 307 -19.58 -3.96 -7.83
N ALA A 308 -19.61 -2.74 -7.29
CA ALA A 308 -20.58 -1.71 -7.61
C ALA A 308 -19.99 -0.52 -8.38
N GLY A 309 -18.66 -0.38 -8.39
CA GLY A 309 -17.93 0.70 -9.03
C GLY A 309 -16.56 0.93 -8.42
N VAL A 310 -16.13 2.18 -8.36
CA VAL A 310 -14.78 2.55 -7.90
C VAL A 310 -14.83 3.75 -6.98
N PHE A 311 -14.16 3.70 -5.85
CA PHE A 311 -13.82 4.90 -5.08
C PHE A 311 -12.70 5.67 -5.79
N VAL A 312 -12.97 6.94 -6.07
CA VAL A 312 -12.07 7.82 -6.84
C VAL A 312 -11.46 8.95 -6.00
N GLN A 313 -12.01 9.19 -4.82
CA GLN A 313 -11.51 10.21 -3.88
C GLN A 313 -11.55 9.67 -2.45
N ASP A 314 -10.48 9.93 -1.71
CA ASP A 314 -10.34 9.67 -0.28
C ASP A 314 -9.87 10.97 0.39
N ARG A 315 -10.83 11.74 0.90
CA ARG A 315 -10.63 13.11 1.40
C ARG A 315 -10.96 13.19 2.87
N HIS A 316 -10.56 14.30 3.49
CA HIS A 316 -10.73 14.57 4.93
C HIS A 316 -12.17 14.35 5.45
N THR A 317 -13.16 14.66 4.64
CA THR A 317 -14.59 14.59 5.02
C THR A 317 -15.29 13.31 4.55
N GLY A 318 -14.59 12.39 3.91
CA GLY A 318 -15.15 11.11 3.45
C GLY A 318 -14.54 10.60 2.16
N ILE A 319 -15.07 9.49 1.69
CA ILE A 319 -14.69 8.89 0.41
C ILE A 319 -15.81 9.05 -0.61
N MET A 320 -15.43 9.17 -1.88
CA MET A 320 -16.39 9.27 -2.98
C MET A 320 -16.18 8.15 -3.98
N GLY A 321 -17.25 7.40 -4.25
CA GLY A 321 -17.33 6.38 -5.27
C GLY A 321 -18.10 6.84 -6.51
N VAL A 322 -17.77 6.28 -7.66
CA VAL A 322 -18.51 6.42 -8.92
C VAL A 322 -18.93 5.05 -9.42
N PHE A 323 -20.14 4.98 -9.98
CA PHE A 323 -20.69 3.75 -10.53
C PHE A 323 -20.18 3.51 -11.96
N ASN A 324 -20.28 2.27 -12.44
CA ASN A 324 -19.96 1.89 -13.82
C ASN A 324 -18.52 2.19 -14.28
N LYS A 325 -17.58 2.37 -13.35
CA LYS A 325 -16.16 2.45 -13.61
C LYS A 325 -15.51 1.13 -13.18
N GLN A 326 -14.51 0.66 -13.95
CA GLN A 326 -13.70 -0.49 -13.59
C GLN A 326 -12.39 -0.02 -12.91
N PRO A 327 -11.98 -0.63 -11.80
CA PRO A 327 -10.71 -0.28 -11.13
C PRO A 327 -9.52 -0.86 -11.88
N GLU A 328 -8.37 -0.20 -11.78
CA GLU A 328 -7.10 -0.76 -12.24
C GLU A 328 -6.42 -1.54 -11.10
N MET A 329 -6.53 -2.86 -11.14
CA MET A 329 -5.88 -3.76 -10.20
C MET A 329 -4.64 -4.41 -10.82
N ILE A 330 -3.69 -4.81 -9.99
CA ILE A 330 -2.48 -5.53 -10.39
C ILE A 330 -2.72 -7.03 -10.21
N PRO A 331 -2.87 -7.82 -11.27
CA PRO A 331 -2.97 -9.26 -11.16
C PRO A 331 -1.64 -9.87 -10.74
N VAL A 332 -1.69 -10.74 -9.74
CA VAL A 332 -0.56 -11.44 -9.17
C VAL A 332 -0.80 -12.94 -9.27
N THR A 333 0.14 -13.66 -9.87
CA THR A 333 0.19 -15.11 -9.84
C THR A 333 1.41 -15.53 -9.02
N LEU A 334 1.19 -16.30 -7.95
CA LEU A 334 2.24 -16.79 -7.07
C LEU A 334 2.18 -18.32 -7.03
N THR A 335 3.25 -18.96 -7.47
CA THR A 335 3.39 -20.42 -7.47
C THR A 335 4.43 -20.85 -6.44
N ILE A 336 4.15 -21.93 -5.70
CA ILE A 336 5.10 -22.55 -4.77
C ILE A 336 5.26 -24.02 -5.15
N ASN A 337 6.48 -24.39 -5.54
CA ASN A 337 6.88 -25.73 -5.91
C ASN A 337 7.69 -26.37 -4.75
N GLY A 338 7.87 -27.70 -4.78
CA GLY A 338 8.74 -28.42 -3.81
C GLY A 338 8.06 -28.81 -2.50
N GLY A 339 6.77 -28.47 -2.31
CA GLY A 339 5.92 -28.98 -1.23
C GLY A 339 5.35 -30.38 -1.55
N ALA A 340 4.40 -30.86 -0.72
CA ALA A 340 3.65 -32.09 -0.98
C ALA A 340 2.83 -31.99 -2.28
N GLN A 341 2.38 -30.80 -2.60
CA GLN A 341 1.70 -30.44 -3.84
C GLN A 341 2.13 -29.04 -4.27
N ARG A 342 2.14 -28.80 -5.58
CA ARG A 342 2.28 -27.44 -6.12
C ARG A 342 1.07 -26.61 -5.65
N LYS A 343 1.32 -25.46 -5.07
CA LYS A 343 0.29 -24.49 -4.71
C LYS A 343 0.40 -23.28 -5.64
N GLU A 344 -0.72 -22.81 -6.13
CA GLU A 344 -0.82 -21.64 -6.99
C GLU A 344 -1.88 -20.72 -6.44
N PHE A 345 -1.55 -19.44 -6.32
CA PHE A 345 -2.41 -18.38 -5.82
C PHE A 345 -2.64 -17.35 -6.90
N HIS A 346 -3.91 -17.00 -7.10
CA HIS A 346 -4.36 -15.95 -8.01
C HIS A 346 -5.08 -14.88 -7.24
N TYR A 347 -4.54 -13.68 -7.26
CA TYR A 347 -5.15 -12.54 -6.59
C TYR A 347 -4.77 -11.25 -7.31
N GLU A 348 -5.52 -10.19 -7.02
CA GLU A 348 -5.26 -8.87 -7.53
C GLU A 348 -4.99 -7.91 -6.37
N VAL A 349 -4.04 -7.02 -6.55
CA VAL A 349 -3.65 -5.99 -5.56
C VAL A 349 -3.98 -4.63 -6.13
N LEU A 350 -4.46 -3.71 -5.30
CA LEU A 350 -4.69 -2.33 -5.70
C LEU A 350 -3.42 -1.70 -6.29
N ASN A 351 -3.58 -0.77 -7.25
CA ASN A 351 -2.48 0.01 -7.80
C ASN A 351 -2.37 1.36 -7.06
N ASN A 352 -1.63 1.37 -5.95
CA ASN A 352 -1.44 2.56 -5.12
C ASN A 352 0.00 2.64 -4.58
N PRO A 353 0.71 3.78 -4.71
CA PRO A 353 2.12 3.90 -4.34
C PRO A 353 2.46 3.56 -2.88
N ARG A 354 1.53 3.79 -1.96
CA ARG A 354 1.75 3.56 -0.52
C ARG A 354 1.29 2.18 -0.07
N LEU A 355 0.18 1.69 -0.61
CA LEU A 355 -0.45 0.45 -0.15
C LEU A 355 -0.01 -0.79 -0.92
N SER A 356 0.27 -0.68 -2.23
CA SER A 356 0.68 -1.86 -3.01
C SER A 356 1.92 -2.55 -2.45
N PRO A 357 2.99 -1.82 -2.01
CA PRO A 357 4.13 -2.48 -1.38
C PRO A 357 3.76 -3.30 -0.14
N VAL A 358 2.92 -2.76 0.74
CA VAL A 358 2.48 -3.43 1.98
C VAL A 358 1.57 -4.61 1.67
N ALA A 359 0.63 -4.44 0.73
CA ALA A 359 -0.28 -5.51 0.30
C ALA A 359 0.49 -6.69 -0.33
N ILE A 360 1.48 -6.41 -1.19
CA ILE A 360 2.37 -7.44 -1.74
C ILE A 360 3.18 -8.13 -0.63
N MET A 361 3.74 -7.39 0.31
CA MET A 361 4.45 -8.00 1.44
C MET A 361 3.55 -8.95 2.24
N ALA A 362 2.34 -8.50 2.58
CA ALA A 362 1.40 -9.28 3.39
C ALA A 362 0.94 -10.55 2.65
N THR A 363 0.59 -10.45 1.37
CA THR A 363 0.13 -11.58 0.55
C THR A 363 1.23 -12.60 0.30
N VAL A 364 2.44 -12.15 -0.06
CA VAL A 364 3.59 -13.05 -0.28
C VAL A 364 4.00 -13.74 1.02
N PHE A 365 4.11 -12.99 2.11
CA PHE A 365 4.42 -13.60 3.41
C PHE A 365 3.39 -14.65 3.78
N ASN A 366 2.09 -14.33 3.66
CA ASN A 366 1.00 -15.26 3.99
C ASN A 366 1.05 -16.53 3.13
N ALA A 367 1.25 -16.39 1.81
CA ALA A 367 1.34 -17.53 0.91
C ALA A 367 2.51 -18.46 1.27
N LEU A 368 3.70 -17.91 1.51
CA LEU A 368 4.89 -18.68 1.85
C LEU A 368 4.80 -19.28 3.26
N HIS A 369 4.30 -18.51 4.23
CA HIS A 369 4.14 -18.97 5.61
C HIS A 369 3.10 -20.10 5.72
N GLY A 370 1.96 -19.98 5.03
CA GLY A 370 0.88 -20.98 5.04
C GLY A 370 1.23 -22.32 4.38
N VAL A 371 2.35 -22.41 3.63
CA VAL A 371 2.86 -23.67 3.09
C VAL A 371 3.80 -24.37 4.07
N ASN A 372 4.30 -23.62 5.06
CA ASN A 372 5.36 -24.05 5.96
C ASN A 372 4.89 -24.11 7.42
N GLU A 373 3.88 -24.92 7.71
CA GLU A 373 3.34 -25.04 9.07
C GLU A 373 4.33 -25.57 10.12
N TYR A 374 5.46 -26.22 9.71
CA TYR A 374 6.30 -26.99 10.65
C TYR A 374 7.82 -26.89 10.43
N GLY A 375 8.34 -26.00 9.55
CA GLY A 375 9.76 -26.01 9.23
C GLY A 375 10.44 -24.65 9.37
N GLU A 376 11.36 -24.51 10.34
CA GLU A 376 12.19 -23.31 10.50
C GLU A 376 13.36 -23.28 9.49
N GLU A 377 13.76 -24.43 8.94
CA GLU A 377 14.94 -24.59 8.09
C GLU A 377 14.58 -24.70 6.60
N ILE A 378 13.78 -23.76 6.09
CA ILE A 378 13.36 -23.73 4.69
C ILE A 378 14.06 -22.63 3.91
N THR A 379 14.49 -22.95 2.70
CA THR A 379 14.97 -21.98 1.71
C THR A 379 13.98 -21.88 0.56
N TYR A 380 13.69 -20.66 0.14
CA TYR A 380 12.93 -20.36 -1.07
C TYR A 380 13.87 -19.82 -2.16
N SER A 381 13.75 -20.35 -3.38
CA SER A 381 14.38 -19.78 -4.57
C SER A 381 13.31 -19.09 -5.40
N LEU A 382 13.43 -17.79 -5.58
CA LEU A 382 12.50 -16.96 -6.35
C LEU A 382 12.98 -16.81 -7.79
N SER A 383 12.09 -17.08 -8.73
CA SER A 383 12.14 -16.57 -10.10
C SER A 383 10.84 -15.87 -10.42
N GLY A 384 10.88 -14.73 -11.09
CA GLY A 384 9.64 -13.99 -11.36
C GLY A 384 9.86 -12.72 -12.16
N THR A 385 8.76 -12.03 -12.44
CA THR A 385 8.77 -10.76 -13.18
C THR A 385 7.71 -9.81 -12.67
N ILE A 386 8.03 -8.51 -12.73
CA ILE A 386 7.05 -7.42 -12.59
C ILE A 386 6.98 -6.71 -13.93
N ASN A 387 5.79 -6.68 -14.54
CA ASN A 387 5.54 -6.01 -15.80
C ASN A 387 5.01 -4.60 -15.56
N VAL A 388 5.74 -3.62 -16.07
CA VAL A 388 5.36 -2.20 -16.00
C VAL A 388 5.10 -1.69 -17.42
N LYS A 389 3.95 -1.10 -17.66
CA LYS A 389 3.51 -0.66 -18.98
C LYS A 389 4.52 0.30 -19.61
N GLY A 390 5.01 -0.05 -20.80
CA GLY A 390 5.94 0.79 -21.57
C GLY A 390 7.41 0.69 -21.15
N PHE A 391 7.75 -0.23 -20.24
CA PHE A 391 9.12 -0.44 -19.77
C PHE A 391 9.52 -1.93 -19.89
N PRO A 392 10.83 -2.24 -19.87
CA PRO A 392 11.30 -3.62 -19.75
C PRO A 392 10.78 -4.30 -18.48
N GLU A 393 10.63 -5.62 -18.53
CA GLU A 393 10.27 -6.40 -17.34
C GLU A 393 11.32 -6.25 -16.23
N VAL A 394 10.86 -6.12 -15.00
CA VAL A 394 11.74 -6.22 -13.83
C VAL A 394 11.91 -7.70 -13.48
N ALA A 395 13.11 -8.21 -13.70
CA ALA A 395 13.44 -9.60 -13.38
C ALA A 395 13.66 -9.77 -11.87
N LEU A 396 13.05 -10.81 -11.31
CA LEU A 396 13.19 -11.17 -9.89
C LEU A 396 13.93 -12.49 -9.80
N LYS A 397 15.08 -12.51 -9.14
CA LYS A 397 15.93 -13.70 -9.04
C LYS A 397 16.76 -13.66 -7.77
N ASN A 398 16.30 -14.35 -6.72
CA ASN A 398 16.98 -14.40 -5.43
C ASN A 398 16.67 -15.69 -4.67
N MET A 399 17.48 -16.00 -3.67
CA MET A 399 17.23 -17.05 -2.70
C MET A 399 16.97 -16.44 -1.32
N PHE A 400 16.15 -17.10 -0.52
CA PHE A 400 15.82 -16.67 0.85
C PHE A 400 15.96 -17.85 1.79
N ALA A 401 16.88 -17.75 2.72
CA ALA A 401 17.13 -18.75 3.75
C ALA A 401 17.03 -18.10 5.13
N PRO A 402 16.68 -18.81 6.21
CA PRO A 402 16.68 -18.25 7.54
C PRO A 402 18.04 -17.60 7.88
N SER A 403 18.02 -16.34 8.28
CA SER A 403 19.24 -15.59 8.60
C SER A 403 19.82 -16.00 9.96
N GLU A 404 21.08 -15.62 10.24
CA GLU A 404 21.68 -15.79 11.57
C GLU A 404 20.91 -15.04 12.67
N ASN A 405 20.25 -13.95 12.32
CA ASN A 405 19.44 -13.14 13.24
C ASN A 405 18.02 -13.71 13.48
N GLY A 406 17.74 -14.93 13.00
CA GLY A 406 16.45 -15.60 13.20
C GLY A 406 15.30 -15.07 12.34
N GLN A 407 15.57 -14.23 11.33
CA GLN A 407 14.51 -13.76 10.44
C GLN A 407 14.08 -14.88 9.47
N PRO A 408 12.79 -15.24 9.41
CA PRO A 408 12.28 -16.28 8.51
C PRO A 408 12.49 -15.93 7.03
N ALA A 409 12.76 -16.97 6.22
CA ALA A 409 12.93 -16.79 4.77
C ALA A 409 11.72 -16.15 4.08
N ALA A 410 10.50 -16.52 4.49
CA ALA A 410 9.26 -15.92 3.99
C ALA A 410 9.19 -14.40 4.23
N MET A 411 9.68 -13.93 5.39
CA MET A 411 9.71 -12.50 5.69
C MET A 411 10.75 -11.77 4.83
N GLN A 412 11.92 -12.36 4.62
CA GLN A 412 12.94 -11.78 3.75
C GLN A 412 12.44 -11.64 2.31
N ALA A 413 11.74 -12.66 1.79
CA ALA A 413 11.12 -12.62 0.47
C ALA A 413 10.07 -11.49 0.38
N ALA A 414 9.19 -11.38 1.37
CA ALA A 414 8.17 -10.35 1.43
C ALA A 414 8.79 -8.93 1.45
N LEU A 415 9.78 -8.69 2.32
CA LEU A 415 10.47 -7.40 2.42
C LEU A 415 11.19 -7.03 1.13
N THR A 416 11.85 -7.99 0.49
CA THR A 416 12.52 -7.77 -0.80
C THR A 416 11.53 -7.34 -1.88
N LEU A 417 10.37 -7.99 -1.97
CA LEU A 417 9.34 -7.62 -2.94
C LEU A 417 8.72 -6.27 -2.61
N GLY A 418 8.47 -5.98 -1.33
CA GLY A 418 8.01 -4.66 -0.89
C GLY A 418 8.99 -3.54 -1.27
N ASP A 419 10.30 -3.76 -1.11
CA ASP A 419 11.35 -2.82 -1.54
C ASP A 419 11.30 -2.59 -3.06
N ARG A 420 11.16 -3.66 -3.87
CA ARG A 420 11.04 -3.53 -5.33
C ARG A 420 9.86 -2.67 -5.73
N PHE A 421 8.69 -2.92 -5.16
CA PHE A 421 7.50 -2.12 -5.39
C PHE A 421 7.68 -0.68 -4.90
N GLY A 422 8.21 -0.48 -3.70
CA GLY A 422 8.51 0.84 -3.15
C GLY A 422 9.38 1.66 -4.10
N ARG A 423 10.44 1.07 -4.62
CA ARG A 423 11.36 1.74 -5.57
C ARG A 423 10.73 2.02 -6.93
N ILE A 424 9.87 1.13 -7.45
CA ILE A 424 9.12 1.37 -8.69
C ILE A 424 8.20 2.58 -8.52
N TYR A 425 7.54 2.71 -7.37
CA TYR A 425 6.63 3.83 -7.10
C TYR A 425 7.32 5.12 -6.65
N ASP A 426 8.53 5.04 -6.09
CA ASP A 426 9.29 6.23 -5.63
C ASP A 426 10.01 6.93 -6.78
N ASN A 427 9.26 7.34 -7.80
CA ASN A 427 9.76 8.18 -8.87
C ASN A 427 9.02 9.53 -8.89
N ALA A 428 9.73 10.60 -9.27
CA ALA A 428 9.20 11.96 -9.21
C ALA A 428 8.36 12.35 -10.45
N TYR A 429 8.31 11.51 -11.48
CA TYR A 429 7.87 11.95 -12.80
C TYR A 429 6.60 11.27 -13.31
N ASN A 430 6.37 9.99 -12.94
CA ASN A 430 5.27 9.21 -13.48
C ASN A 430 4.65 8.32 -12.41
N THR A 431 3.32 8.13 -12.45
CA THR A 431 2.68 7.04 -11.71
C THR A 431 2.85 5.75 -12.52
N PRO A 432 3.60 4.76 -12.03
CA PRO A 432 3.81 3.52 -12.78
C PRO A 432 2.51 2.74 -12.92
N ALA A 433 2.21 2.25 -14.11
CA ALA A 433 1.13 1.32 -14.36
C ALA A 433 1.69 -0.12 -14.35
N VAL A 434 1.66 -0.77 -13.19
CA VAL A 434 2.05 -2.17 -13.06
C VAL A 434 0.95 -3.04 -13.65
N GLN A 435 1.28 -3.85 -14.67
CA GLN A 435 0.31 -4.64 -15.43
C GLN A 435 0.13 -6.05 -14.88
N SER A 436 1.20 -6.66 -14.38
CA SER A 436 1.14 -8.01 -13.78
C SER A 436 2.39 -8.33 -12.98
N VAL A 437 2.24 -9.28 -12.07
CA VAL A 437 3.33 -9.84 -11.26
C VAL A 437 3.26 -11.36 -11.34
N LYS A 438 4.39 -11.99 -11.65
CA LYS A 438 4.53 -13.46 -11.61
C LYS A 438 5.65 -13.82 -10.66
N LEU A 439 5.36 -14.69 -9.71
CA LEU A 439 6.28 -15.13 -8.67
C LEU A 439 6.28 -16.66 -8.62
N ASP A 440 7.41 -17.27 -8.93
CA ASP A 440 7.61 -18.70 -8.84
C ASP A 440 8.65 -18.97 -7.74
N PHE A 441 8.21 -19.64 -6.68
CA PHE A 441 9.06 -20.04 -5.56
C PHE A 441 9.31 -21.56 -5.58
N ASP A 442 10.58 -21.95 -5.60
CA ASP A 442 11.00 -23.32 -5.35
C ASP A 442 11.38 -23.47 -3.89
N LEU A 443 10.68 -24.35 -3.17
CA LEU A 443 10.87 -24.63 -1.76
C LEU A 443 11.83 -25.79 -1.57
N VAL A 444 12.90 -25.57 -0.81
CA VAL A 444 13.88 -26.57 -0.38
C VAL A 444 13.82 -26.69 1.14
N ARG A 445 13.60 -27.92 1.65
CA ARG A 445 13.48 -28.21 3.10
C ARG A 445 14.83 -28.33 3.79
N GLU A 446 15.72 -27.39 3.50
CA GLU A 446 17.05 -27.27 4.07
C GLU A 446 17.41 -25.80 4.17
N ARG A 447 18.16 -25.42 5.19
CA ARG A 447 18.75 -24.08 5.30
C ARG A 447 19.96 -23.99 4.40
N ARG A 448 19.77 -23.53 3.18
CA ARG A 448 20.83 -23.32 2.19
C ARG A 448 21.41 -21.91 2.31
N TRP A 449 22.24 -21.73 3.33
CA TRP A 449 22.95 -20.49 3.60
C TRP A 449 24.43 -20.79 3.83
N ALA A 450 25.33 -19.99 3.25
CA ALA A 450 26.75 -20.13 3.38
C ALA A 450 27.43 -18.78 3.66
N ARG A 451 28.35 -18.76 4.61
CA ARG A 451 29.16 -17.58 4.91
C ARG A 451 30.48 -17.64 4.16
N LEU A 452 30.92 -16.50 3.59
CA LEU A 452 32.27 -16.32 3.08
C LEU A 452 33.24 -16.29 4.27
N GLU A 453 33.90 -17.43 4.54
CA GLU A 453 34.79 -17.62 5.68
C GLU A 453 36.16 -16.97 5.43
N SER A 454 36.73 -17.15 4.25
CA SER A 454 37.99 -16.56 3.85
C SER A 454 38.09 -16.39 2.34
N ALA A 455 38.96 -15.47 1.93
CA ALA A 455 39.42 -15.32 0.56
C ALA A 455 40.91 -15.07 0.54
N ARG A 456 41.59 -15.55 -0.50
CA ARG A 456 43.03 -15.34 -0.70
C ARG A 456 43.36 -15.26 -2.19
N THR A 457 44.45 -14.57 -2.50
CA THR A 457 45.03 -14.56 -3.85
C THR A 457 46.24 -15.51 -3.91
N ASP A 458 46.49 -16.06 -5.07
CA ASP A 458 47.66 -16.90 -5.35
C ASP A 458 48.97 -16.07 -5.43
N VAL A 459 48.88 -14.76 -5.66
CA VAL A 459 50.00 -13.85 -5.78
C VAL A 459 49.79 -12.57 -4.95
N THR A 460 50.86 -11.95 -4.52
CA THR A 460 50.87 -10.64 -3.82
C THR A 460 51.19 -9.47 -4.76
N GLU A 461 51.70 -9.77 -5.95
CA GLU A 461 52.13 -8.80 -6.96
C GLU A 461 51.66 -9.24 -8.35
N ALA A 462 51.20 -8.30 -9.17
CA ALA A 462 50.74 -8.56 -10.53
C ALA A 462 51.12 -7.38 -11.44
N ARG A 463 51.08 -7.63 -12.76
CA ARG A 463 51.20 -6.57 -13.78
C ARG A 463 49.85 -6.27 -14.43
N PRO A 464 49.69 -5.07 -15.00
CA PRO A 464 48.52 -4.80 -15.83
C PRO A 464 48.37 -5.85 -16.92
N GLY A 465 47.18 -6.44 -17.04
CA GLY A 465 46.85 -7.52 -17.97
C GLY A 465 47.04 -8.94 -17.42
N ASP A 466 47.72 -9.13 -16.30
CA ASP A 466 47.89 -10.44 -15.66
C ASP A 466 46.56 -10.99 -15.14
N GLN A 467 46.48 -12.31 -15.05
CA GLN A 467 45.38 -13.03 -14.41
C GLN A 467 45.77 -13.49 -13.03
N VAL A 468 45.00 -13.15 -12.03
CA VAL A 468 45.17 -13.51 -10.61
C VAL A 468 44.04 -14.49 -10.22
N MET A 469 44.38 -15.55 -9.53
CA MET A 469 43.40 -16.49 -9.00
C MET A 469 43.03 -16.08 -7.57
N VAL A 470 41.73 -15.88 -7.37
CA VAL A 470 41.13 -15.65 -6.06
C VAL A 470 40.47 -16.93 -5.59
N GLU A 471 41.02 -17.54 -4.55
CA GLU A 471 40.41 -18.71 -3.91
C GLU A 471 39.55 -18.23 -2.72
N THR A 472 38.32 -18.74 -2.68
CA THR A 472 37.35 -18.41 -1.62
C THR A 472 36.87 -19.67 -0.93
N VAL A 473 36.69 -19.60 0.38
CA VAL A 473 36.17 -20.68 1.20
C VAL A 473 34.81 -20.25 1.73
N LEU A 474 33.78 -20.99 1.36
CA LEU A 474 32.43 -20.84 1.88
C LEU A 474 32.18 -21.87 2.97
N ALA A 475 31.60 -21.46 4.08
CA ALA A 475 31.15 -22.31 5.18
C ALA A 475 29.61 -22.44 5.14
N PRO A 476 29.05 -23.49 4.51
CA PRO A 476 27.62 -23.75 4.52
C PRO A 476 27.13 -24.07 5.95
N TYR A 477 25.89 -23.73 6.22
CA TYR A 477 25.24 -24.09 7.48
C TYR A 477 25.19 -25.62 7.62
N ARG A 478 25.86 -26.18 8.65
CA ARG A 478 25.96 -27.64 8.90
C ARG A 478 26.47 -28.47 7.73
N GLY A 479 27.23 -27.86 6.81
CA GLY A 479 27.80 -28.53 5.63
C GLY A 479 29.33 -28.50 5.61
N GLU A 480 29.89 -29.24 4.67
CA GLU A 480 31.33 -29.19 4.37
C GLU A 480 31.70 -27.87 3.69
N ARG A 481 32.93 -27.41 3.91
CA ARG A 481 33.44 -26.20 3.27
C ARG A 481 33.53 -26.36 1.75
N VAL A 482 33.05 -25.34 1.04
CA VAL A 482 33.08 -25.29 -0.41
C VAL A 482 34.14 -24.30 -0.85
N VAL A 483 35.13 -24.78 -1.60
CA VAL A 483 36.19 -23.95 -2.16
C VAL A 483 35.83 -23.55 -3.58
N GLN A 484 35.93 -22.25 -3.89
CA GLN A 484 35.70 -21.72 -5.23
C GLN A 484 36.97 -20.96 -5.67
N SER A 485 37.39 -21.17 -6.92
CA SER A 485 38.50 -20.44 -7.53
C SER A 485 37.95 -19.54 -8.65
N ILE A 486 38.24 -18.26 -8.55
CA ILE A 486 37.74 -17.22 -9.46
C ILE A 486 38.94 -16.55 -10.12
N ALA A 487 39.01 -16.61 -11.45
CA ALA A 487 40.04 -15.93 -12.21
C ALA A 487 39.67 -14.47 -12.44
N VAL A 488 40.50 -13.56 -11.99
CA VAL A 488 40.30 -12.11 -12.10
C VAL A 488 41.42 -11.54 -12.97
N ARG A 489 41.07 -10.75 -13.96
CA ARG A 489 42.04 -10.08 -14.83
C ARG A 489 42.35 -8.67 -14.31
N ILE A 490 43.60 -8.36 -14.13
CA ILE A 490 44.03 -7.01 -13.77
C ILE A 490 43.86 -6.11 -15.02
N PRO A 491 43.14 -4.97 -14.93
CA PRO A 491 42.98 -4.07 -16.06
C PRO A 491 44.31 -3.62 -16.65
N THR A 492 44.42 -3.53 -17.95
CA THR A 492 45.61 -2.99 -18.63
C THR A 492 45.86 -1.53 -18.31
N SER A 493 44.80 -0.82 -17.87
CA SER A 493 44.82 0.56 -17.39
C SER A 493 45.17 0.71 -15.91
N ALA A 494 45.34 -0.41 -15.17
CA ALA A 494 45.58 -0.36 -13.74
C ALA A 494 46.87 0.43 -13.41
N SER A 495 46.73 1.39 -12.52
CA SER A 495 47.88 2.21 -12.07
C SER A 495 48.80 1.40 -11.19
N LYS A 496 50.11 1.71 -11.24
CA LYS A 496 51.11 1.14 -10.34
C LYS A 496 50.80 1.50 -8.90
N GLY A 497 50.91 0.52 -8.00
CA GLY A 497 50.68 0.71 -6.57
C GLY A 497 49.72 -0.33 -5.99
N THR A 498 49.05 0.03 -4.94
CA THR A 498 48.13 -0.86 -4.22
C THR A 498 46.81 -0.95 -4.95
N LEU A 499 46.42 -2.19 -5.29
CA LEU A 499 45.08 -2.51 -5.84
C LEU A 499 44.29 -3.30 -4.80
N ARG A 500 43.10 -2.86 -4.50
CA ARG A 500 42.18 -3.52 -3.57
C ARG A 500 41.20 -4.40 -4.35
N ILE A 501 41.00 -5.61 -3.85
CA ILE A 501 40.08 -6.60 -4.43
C ILE A 501 39.00 -6.89 -3.40
N LEU A 502 37.73 -6.52 -3.70
CA LEU A 502 36.59 -6.88 -2.89
C LEU A 502 36.06 -8.24 -3.31
N VAL A 503 36.01 -9.16 -2.37
CA VAL A 503 35.35 -10.45 -2.51
C VAL A 503 34.11 -10.44 -1.63
N SER A 504 32.93 -10.52 -2.20
CA SER A 504 31.70 -10.30 -1.43
C SER A 504 30.47 -11.06 -1.97
N ASP A 505 29.43 -11.03 -1.16
CA ASP A 505 28.05 -11.32 -1.62
C ASP A 505 27.50 -10.19 -2.50
N GLY A 506 26.36 -10.46 -3.17
CA GLY A 506 25.72 -9.50 -4.06
C GLY A 506 25.21 -8.25 -3.32
N GLU A 507 24.69 -8.39 -2.11
CA GLU A 507 24.16 -7.27 -1.33
C GLU A 507 25.26 -6.27 -0.95
N THR A 508 26.42 -6.78 -0.54
CA THR A 508 27.57 -5.94 -0.20
C THR A 508 28.09 -5.21 -1.44
N LEU A 509 28.17 -5.89 -2.59
CA LEU A 509 28.58 -5.28 -3.84
C LEU A 509 27.61 -4.19 -4.30
N ASP A 510 26.31 -4.47 -4.26
CA ASP A 510 25.27 -3.48 -4.56
C ASP A 510 25.32 -2.28 -3.61
N ARG A 511 25.66 -2.51 -2.35
CA ARG A 511 25.83 -1.43 -1.36
C ARG A 511 26.99 -0.51 -1.72
N VAL A 512 28.13 -1.07 -2.12
CA VAL A 512 29.28 -0.27 -2.61
C VAL A 512 28.86 0.55 -3.84
N GLY A 513 28.15 -0.06 -4.78
CA GLY A 513 27.58 0.63 -5.93
C GLY A 513 26.58 1.73 -5.55
N ARG A 514 25.74 1.50 -4.51
CA ARG A 514 24.77 2.49 -3.99
C ARG A 514 25.42 3.63 -3.20
N MET A 515 26.60 3.44 -2.67
CA MET A 515 27.40 4.53 -2.09
C MET A 515 27.87 5.54 -3.13
N ASN A 516 27.76 5.17 -4.42
CA ASN A 516 27.91 6.12 -5.52
C ASN A 516 26.80 7.19 -5.47
N PRO A 517 27.13 8.48 -5.52
CA PRO A 517 26.20 9.62 -5.33
C PRO A 517 25.01 9.68 -6.28
N ALA A 518 25.01 8.90 -7.37
CA ALA A 518 23.88 8.81 -8.28
C ALA A 518 22.59 8.28 -7.60
N PHE A 519 22.69 7.56 -6.47
CA PHE A 519 21.57 6.92 -5.80
C PHE A 519 20.75 7.81 -4.85
N GLY A 520 21.21 9.02 -4.52
CA GLY A 520 20.43 9.97 -3.68
C GLY A 520 19.37 10.76 -4.42
N ARG A 521 19.24 10.61 -5.74
CA ARG A 521 18.21 11.28 -6.56
C ARG A 521 16.98 10.39 -6.72
N LYS A 522 15.81 11.00 -6.68
CA LYS A 522 14.61 10.37 -7.25
C LYS A 522 14.85 10.15 -8.74
N LEU A 523 15.10 8.92 -9.10
CA LEU A 523 15.36 8.51 -10.48
C LEU A 523 14.04 8.49 -11.27
N ASP A 524 14.13 8.64 -12.58
CA ASP A 524 13.00 8.31 -13.44
C ASP A 524 12.75 6.79 -13.43
N LEU A 525 11.57 6.41 -13.86
CA LEU A 525 11.14 5.00 -13.81
C LEU A 525 12.02 4.09 -14.70
N ALA A 526 12.49 4.58 -15.86
CA ALA A 526 13.35 3.81 -16.74
C ALA A 526 14.70 3.50 -16.09
N SER A 527 15.32 4.50 -15.47
CA SER A 527 16.57 4.36 -14.72
C SER A 527 16.41 3.44 -13.50
N THR A 528 15.29 3.57 -12.80
CA THR A 528 14.97 2.69 -11.65
C THR A 528 14.87 1.24 -12.10
N ILE A 529 14.12 0.93 -13.17
CA ILE A 529 13.98 -0.42 -13.70
C ILE A 529 15.33 -0.97 -14.20
N ALA A 530 16.12 -0.14 -14.89
CA ALA A 530 17.45 -0.54 -15.33
C ALA A 530 18.37 -0.90 -14.17
N LEU A 531 18.31 -0.16 -13.05
CA LEU A 531 19.06 -0.46 -11.84
C LEU A 531 18.57 -1.73 -11.14
N LEU A 532 17.24 -1.90 -11.01
CA LEU A 532 16.66 -3.12 -10.45
C LEU A 532 17.12 -4.38 -11.20
N ASN A 533 17.19 -4.30 -12.54
CA ASN A 533 17.65 -5.40 -13.39
C ASN A 533 19.17 -5.62 -13.37
N LYS A 534 19.94 -4.67 -12.86
CA LYS A 534 21.40 -4.79 -12.68
C LYS A 534 21.80 -5.30 -11.31
N GLU A 535 20.88 -5.38 -10.36
CA GLU A 535 21.20 -5.87 -9.02
C GLU A 535 21.71 -7.31 -9.04
N HIS A 536 22.65 -7.58 -8.17
CA HIS A 536 23.32 -8.86 -8.07
C HIS A 536 22.45 -9.91 -7.37
N THR A 537 22.49 -11.16 -7.87
CA THR A 537 21.83 -12.28 -7.21
C THR A 537 22.61 -12.69 -5.96
N ASN A 538 21.90 -13.09 -4.92
CA ASN A 538 22.53 -13.40 -3.62
C ASN A 538 23.05 -14.84 -3.49
N ASN A 539 23.09 -15.61 -4.59
CA ASN A 539 23.60 -16.97 -4.62
C ASN A 539 24.92 -17.10 -5.40
N ARG A 540 25.72 -16.05 -5.38
CA ARG A 540 27.05 -16.02 -6.02
C ARG A 540 28.06 -15.33 -5.11
N VAL A 541 29.33 -15.67 -5.30
CA VAL A 541 30.46 -14.86 -4.82
C VAL A 541 30.90 -13.95 -5.96
N TYR A 542 31.05 -12.68 -5.66
CA TYR A 542 31.52 -11.67 -6.58
C TYR A 542 32.92 -11.23 -6.19
N VAL A 543 33.75 -11.02 -7.19
CA VAL A 543 35.08 -10.42 -7.04
C VAL A 543 35.11 -9.16 -7.87
N SER A 544 35.37 -8.05 -7.23
CA SER A 544 35.42 -6.74 -7.86
C SER A 544 36.71 -6.02 -7.50
N LEU A 545 37.29 -5.35 -8.48
CA LEU A 545 38.41 -4.47 -8.28
C LEU A 545 37.91 -3.12 -7.81
N LEU A 546 38.52 -2.57 -6.76
CA LEU A 546 38.20 -1.24 -6.25
C LEU A 546 39.23 -0.25 -6.77
N GLU A 547 38.79 0.67 -7.59
CA GLU A 547 39.61 1.81 -8.02
C GLU A 547 39.29 3.05 -7.22
N ALA A 548 40.31 3.83 -6.89
CA ALA A 548 40.13 5.13 -6.28
C ALA A 548 39.48 6.07 -7.32
N ASP A 549 38.24 6.41 -7.11
CA ASP A 549 37.49 7.34 -7.94
C ASP A 549 37.00 8.50 -7.06
N PRO A 550 37.88 9.48 -6.81
CA PRO A 550 37.56 10.61 -5.95
C PRO A 550 36.55 11.54 -6.65
N GLU A 551 35.30 11.30 -6.38
CA GLU A 551 34.15 12.06 -6.87
C GLU A 551 33.47 12.83 -5.73
N ALA A 552 33.17 14.10 -5.94
CA ALA A 552 32.30 14.84 -5.04
C ALA A 552 31.04 15.32 -5.78
N ARG A 553 29.94 15.33 -5.07
CA ARG A 553 28.68 15.86 -5.55
C ARG A 553 28.19 16.96 -4.62
N VAL A 554 27.83 18.09 -5.22
CA VAL A 554 27.21 19.22 -4.53
C VAL A 554 25.90 19.55 -5.25
N ALA A 555 24.79 19.35 -4.54
CA ALA A 555 23.45 19.50 -5.10
C ALA A 555 23.25 18.61 -6.36
N ASP A 556 23.13 19.19 -7.53
CA ASP A 556 22.90 18.50 -8.81
C ASP A 556 24.15 18.34 -9.69
N LYS A 557 25.31 18.83 -9.21
CA LYS A 557 26.56 18.81 -9.97
C LYS A 557 27.49 17.70 -9.47
N VAL A 558 27.93 16.87 -10.41
CA VAL A 558 28.96 15.86 -10.19
C VAL A 558 30.32 16.45 -10.56
N MET A 559 31.27 16.35 -9.67
CA MET A 559 32.67 16.72 -9.87
C MET A 559 33.52 15.46 -9.86
N PRO A 560 33.74 14.81 -10.99
CA PRO A 560 34.53 13.58 -11.08
C PRO A 560 36.03 13.90 -10.95
N THR A 561 36.78 12.90 -10.49
CA THR A 561 38.26 12.93 -10.48
C THR A 561 38.85 14.11 -9.71
N LEU A 562 38.36 14.35 -8.51
CA LEU A 562 38.87 15.41 -7.64
C LEU A 562 40.22 15.05 -7.02
N PRO A 563 41.19 16.02 -6.93
CA PRO A 563 42.38 15.83 -6.13
C PRO A 563 42.02 15.56 -4.64
N ILE A 564 42.74 14.64 -3.99
CA ILE A 564 42.48 14.27 -2.57
C ILE A 564 42.51 15.50 -1.65
N SER A 565 43.34 16.51 -1.97
CA SER A 565 43.39 17.76 -1.21
C SER A 565 42.09 18.56 -1.28
N VAL A 566 41.43 18.56 -2.46
CA VAL A 566 40.13 19.22 -2.66
C VAL A 566 39.02 18.44 -1.93
N MET A 567 39.07 17.11 -1.98
CA MET A 567 38.14 16.25 -1.26
C MET A 567 38.18 16.47 0.24
N ASN A 568 39.39 16.53 0.83
CA ASN A 568 39.55 16.78 2.28
C ASN A 568 38.99 18.14 2.71
N VAL A 569 39.14 19.16 1.88
CA VAL A 569 38.52 20.49 2.13
C VAL A 569 37.00 20.41 2.05
N MET A 570 36.47 19.73 1.02
CA MET A 570 35.05 19.58 0.84
C MET A 570 34.42 18.70 1.93
N GLU A 571 35.10 17.70 2.42
CA GLU A 571 34.67 16.84 3.53
C GLU A 571 34.47 17.63 4.83
N GLY A 572 35.32 18.64 5.07
CA GLY A 572 35.16 19.57 6.18
C GLY A 572 33.97 20.51 6.06
N MET A 573 33.38 20.67 4.85
CA MET A 573 32.25 21.56 4.58
C MET A 573 30.88 20.86 4.64
N ARG A 574 30.82 19.59 5.03
CA ARG A 574 29.57 18.78 5.10
C ARG A 574 28.43 19.32 5.98
N GLY A 575 28.65 20.38 6.74
CA GLY A 575 27.71 20.84 7.76
C GLY A 575 26.38 21.41 7.25
N ASN A 576 26.26 21.88 5.99
CA ASN A 576 25.09 22.64 5.52
C ASN A 576 24.59 22.34 4.08
N GLN A 577 25.19 21.38 3.38
CA GLN A 577 24.75 20.99 2.03
C GLN A 577 24.83 19.47 1.88
N GLU A 578 23.89 18.89 1.13
CA GLU A 578 23.96 17.48 0.72
C GLU A 578 25.20 17.28 -0.17
N MET A 579 26.32 16.99 0.46
CA MET A 579 27.55 16.67 -0.24
C MET A 579 27.93 15.22 0.04
N ILE A 580 28.03 14.41 -1.00
CA ILE A 580 28.48 13.03 -0.93
C ILE A 580 29.85 12.98 -1.57
N VAL A 581 30.80 12.40 -0.85
CA VAL A 581 32.17 12.15 -1.33
C VAL A 581 32.35 10.64 -1.43
N SER A 582 32.61 10.13 -2.63
CA SER A 582 32.96 8.74 -2.89
C SER A 582 34.46 8.61 -3.07
N GLY A 583 35.07 7.63 -2.41
CA GLY A 583 36.51 7.41 -2.50
C GLY A 583 36.92 6.20 -3.34
N GLU A 584 36.00 5.28 -3.61
CA GLU A 584 36.27 4.06 -4.37
C GLU A 584 35.03 3.64 -5.15
N SER A 585 35.23 3.14 -6.37
CA SER A 585 34.21 2.51 -7.19
C SER A 585 34.57 1.06 -7.52
N SER A 586 33.56 0.23 -7.71
CA SER A 586 33.70 -1.15 -8.19
C SER A 586 33.87 -1.15 -9.70
N VAL A 587 34.93 -1.78 -10.19
CA VAL A 587 35.22 -1.97 -11.61
C VAL A 587 35.58 -3.42 -11.88
N ASP A 588 35.40 -3.89 -13.12
CA ASP A 588 35.78 -5.23 -13.59
C ASP A 588 35.29 -6.36 -12.67
N GLU A 589 33.98 -6.52 -12.59
CA GLU A 589 33.33 -7.53 -11.75
C GLU A 589 33.37 -8.93 -12.38
N THR A 590 33.73 -9.93 -11.58
CA THR A 590 33.68 -11.35 -11.93
C THR A 590 32.89 -12.12 -10.89
N ALA A 591 32.07 -13.08 -11.29
CA ALA A 591 31.24 -13.85 -10.38
C ALA A 591 31.42 -15.37 -10.57
N THR A 592 31.19 -16.15 -9.51
CA THR A 592 31.05 -17.61 -9.62
C THR A 592 29.83 -17.98 -10.49
N ALA A 593 29.75 -19.23 -10.91
CA ALA A 593 28.45 -19.81 -11.29
C ALA A 593 27.45 -19.69 -10.14
N PRO A 594 26.12 -19.73 -10.40
CA PRO A 594 25.14 -19.78 -9.34
C PRO A 594 25.40 -20.96 -8.40
N LEU A 595 25.34 -20.70 -7.11
CA LEU A 595 25.49 -21.69 -6.04
C LEU A 595 24.11 -22.07 -5.48
N ASP A 596 24.03 -23.21 -4.83
CA ASP A 596 22.81 -23.68 -4.16
C ASP A 596 22.62 -23.08 -2.76
N TYR A 597 23.28 -21.96 -2.48
CA TYR A 597 23.28 -21.30 -1.17
C TYR A 597 23.06 -19.81 -1.32
N VAL A 598 22.35 -19.22 -0.36
CA VAL A 598 22.44 -17.78 -0.09
C VAL A 598 23.85 -17.51 0.44
N VAL A 599 24.62 -16.68 -0.23
CA VAL A 599 25.97 -16.30 0.18
C VAL A 599 25.91 -15.02 1.00
N SER A 600 26.63 -14.95 2.09
CA SER A 600 26.76 -13.74 2.91
C SER A 600 28.22 -13.50 3.32
N GLY A 601 28.59 -12.22 3.44
CA GLY A 601 29.89 -11.78 3.90
C GLY A 601 30.77 -11.18 2.83
N ALA A 602 31.84 -10.52 3.29
CA ALA A 602 32.82 -9.85 2.44
C ALA A 602 34.23 -9.95 3.00
N GLN A 603 35.22 -9.99 2.12
CA GLN A 603 36.65 -9.95 2.39
C GLN A 603 37.31 -8.93 1.47
N LEU A 604 38.29 -8.21 2.00
CA LEU A 604 39.06 -7.25 1.24
C LEU A 604 40.52 -7.74 1.13
N LEU A 605 40.94 -7.97 -0.10
CA LEU A 605 42.31 -8.38 -0.42
C LEU A 605 43.09 -7.21 -1.00
N THR A 606 44.41 -7.30 -0.94
CA THR A 606 45.28 -6.26 -1.46
C THR A 606 46.46 -6.91 -2.20
N ILE A 607 46.70 -6.44 -3.43
CA ILE A 607 47.87 -6.80 -4.24
C ILE A 607 48.63 -5.56 -4.67
N THR A 608 49.88 -5.71 -5.09
CA THR A 608 50.72 -4.63 -5.64
C THR A 608 50.78 -4.74 -7.16
N VAL A 609 50.39 -3.70 -7.89
CA VAL A 609 50.55 -3.59 -9.34
C VAL A 609 51.93 -2.97 -9.63
N LYS A 610 52.76 -3.68 -10.45
CA LYS A 610 54.13 -3.26 -10.83
C LYS A 610 54.19 -2.55 -12.19
#